data_68db266ed92a2b1ef95c631b28fd9f10
#
_entry.id   68db266ed92a2b1ef95c631b28fd9f10
#
_cell.length_a   1.000
_cell.length_b   1.000
_cell.length_c   1.000
_cell.angle_alpha   90.00
_cell.angle_beta   90.00
_cell.angle_gamma   90.00
#
_symmetry.space_group_name_H-M   'P 1'
#
loop_
_entity.id
_entity.type
_entity.pdbx_description
1 polymer ?
#
loop_
_entity_poly.entity_id
_entity_poly.type
_entity_poly.pdbx_seq_one_letter_code
_entity_poly.pdbx_strand_id
1 'polypeptide(L)'
;VTPIRQGRNHSAALASAMCALAVTGTVLTGCAEDPNEGTNGVGRLPAEKIQAKTRTAAESAGAVRLHGSVVSGGRTYALDMRLKDDGGEGSVTTKGATFRLLRVGEHLFLKADAEFWSHGAGQGGEGTADAAAASKLGGKFVKVPQGDPSYQKFSGFTDKGVLLDGLLTLHGKLATEGHDEQAGIRTIRISGDKGSGGTLEVSLEGKPYPLRLERAGGAGTLTFSAWGQGFSLREPEKNETVDYGRQLPAS
;
A
#
# COMPACT_ATOMS: atom_id res chain seq x y z
N VAL A 1 13.24 -86.25 -27.81
CA VAL A 1 12.32 -87.29 -28.30
C VAL A 1 10.92 -86.62 -28.45
N THR A 2 10.59 -86.42 -29.71
CA THR A 2 9.28 -86.07 -30.27
C THR A 2 8.22 -87.15 -29.91
N PRO A 3 6.91 -87.08 -30.14
CA PRO A 3 6.18 -86.39 -31.21
C PRO A 3 4.80 -85.79 -30.88
N ILE A 4 4.39 -84.83 -31.69
CA ILE A 4 3.20 -84.77 -32.59
C ILE A 4 1.90 -85.43 -32.13
N ARG A 5 0.81 -84.67 -32.09
CA ARG A 5 -0.43 -85.02 -32.86
C ARG A 5 -1.41 -83.85 -33.04
N GLN A 6 -1.73 -83.69 -34.26
CA GLN A 6 -2.81 -82.98 -34.95
C GLN A 6 -4.24 -83.42 -34.54
N GLY A 7 -5.20 -82.54 -34.73
CA GLY A 7 -6.61 -82.84 -34.81
C GLY A 7 -7.39 -81.52 -34.85
N ARG A 8 -7.75 -81.11 -35.81
CA ARG A 8 -8.67 -80.92 -36.99
C ARG A 8 -10.15 -80.71 -36.53
N ASN A 9 -10.59 -79.56 -36.98
CA ASN A 9 -11.96 -79.16 -37.45
C ASN A 9 -13.11 -79.11 -36.43
N HIS A 10 -13.79 -77.98 -36.36
CA HIS A 10 -15.05 -77.75 -37.15
C HIS A 10 -15.53 -76.30 -37.00
N SER A 11 -15.98 -75.82 -38.13
CA SER A 11 -16.62 -74.55 -38.39
C SER A 11 -17.92 -74.35 -37.57
N ALA A 12 -18.15 -73.18 -37.08
CA ALA A 12 -19.51 -72.62 -36.98
C ALA A 12 -19.42 -71.10 -37.03
N ALA A 13 -19.90 -70.57 -38.10
CA ALA A 13 -20.18 -69.14 -38.26
C ALA A 13 -21.39 -68.77 -37.38
N LEU A 14 -21.28 -67.67 -36.68
CA LEU A 14 -22.41 -66.89 -36.27
C LEU A 14 -22.02 -65.42 -36.23
N ALA A 15 -22.71 -64.68 -37.04
CA ALA A 15 -22.73 -63.23 -37.09
C ALA A 15 -23.23 -62.66 -35.76
N SER A 16 -22.67 -61.55 -35.35
CA SER A 16 -23.52 -60.56 -34.69
C SER A 16 -22.76 -59.30 -34.28
N ALA A 17 -23.27 -58.24 -34.80
CA ALA A 17 -23.42 -56.94 -34.19
C ALA A 17 -22.12 -56.16 -33.80
N MET A 18 -21.69 -55.34 -34.72
CA MET A 18 -21.02 -54.07 -34.41
C MET A 18 -21.92 -53.20 -33.56
N CYS A 19 -21.64 -53.06 -32.28
CA CYS A 19 -22.03 -51.88 -31.49
C CYS A 19 -20.91 -50.86 -31.58
N ALA A 20 -21.03 -49.94 -32.51
CA ALA A 20 -20.22 -48.73 -32.54
C ALA A 20 -20.69 -47.83 -31.37
N LEU A 21 -19.99 -47.88 -30.25
CA LEU A 21 -20.08 -46.87 -29.21
C LEU A 21 -19.39 -45.62 -29.73
N ALA A 22 -20.22 -44.71 -30.31
CA ALA A 22 -19.80 -43.34 -30.52
C ALA A 22 -19.66 -42.67 -29.14
N VAL A 23 -18.46 -42.65 -28.61
CA VAL A 23 -18.10 -41.78 -27.50
C VAL A 23 -18.12 -40.35 -28.06
N THR A 24 -19.26 -39.70 -27.99
CA THR A 24 -19.37 -38.25 -28.13
C THR A 24 -18.60 -37.63 -26.96
N GLY A 25 -17.32 -37.35 -27.18
CA GLY A 25 -16.54 -36.51 -26.30
C GLY A 25 -17.19 -35.12 -26.28
N THR A 26 -17.96 -34.84 -25.24
CA THR A 26 -18.33 -33.49 -24.90
C THR A 26 -17.05 -32.78 -24.53
N VAL A 27 -16.50 -32.05 -25.48
CA VAL A 27 -15.46 -31.03 -25.21
C VAL A 27 -16.16 -30.00 -24.33
N LEU A 28 -15.98 -30.11 -23.00
CA LEU A 28 -16.26 -29.04 -22.07
C LEU A 28 -15.25 -27.95 -22.42
N THR A 29 -15.60 -27.08 -23.38
CA THR A 29 -14.97 -25.79 -23.51
C THR A 29 -15.39 -25.04 -22.23
N GLY A 30 -14.59 -25.18 -21.18
CA GLY A 30 -14.65 -24.30 -20.04
C GLY A 30 -14.41 -22.89 -20.58
N CYS A 31 -15.46 -22.08 -20.64
CA CYS A 31 -15.29 -20.64 -20.78
C CYS A 31 -14.41 -20.21 -19.62
N ALA A 32 -13.13 -19.97 -19.89
CA ALA A 32 -12.28 -19.27 -18.94
C ALA A 32 -12.94 -17.89 -18.78
N GLU A 33 -13.52 -17.67 -17.63
CA GLU A 33 -14.12 -16.39 -17.27
C GLU A 33 -13.06 -15.30 -17.43
N ASP A 34 -13.31 -14.27 -18.23
CA ASP A 34 -12.38 -13.16 -18.40
C ASP A 34 -12.21 -12.47 -17.04
N PRO A 35 -11.02 -12.50 -16.43
CA PRO A 35 -10.82 -11.90 -15.10
C PRO A 35 -11.07 -10.38 -15.07
N ASN A 36 -11.21 -9.76 -16.24
CA ASN A 36 -11.55 -8.35 -16.41
C ASN A 36 -13.05 -8.12 -16.66
N GLU A 37 -13.88 -9.16 -16.69
CA GLU A 37 -15.31 -9.00 -16.87
C GLU A 37 -15.94 -8.33 -15.64
N GLY A 38 -16.82 -7.33 -15.88
CA GLY A 38 -17.45 -6.56 -14.80
C GLY A 38 -16.51 -5.66 -14.01
N THR A 39 -15.29 -5.40 -14.52
CA THR A 39 -14.31 -4.50 -13.88
C THR A 39 -14.36 -3.09 -14.47
N ASN A 40 -13.58 -2.17 -13.87
CA ASN A 40 -13.38 -0.80 -14.39
C ASN A 40 -12.54 -0.74 -15.68
N GLY A 41 -12.10 -1.89 -16.20
CA GLY A 41 -11.37 -2.03 -17.46
C GLY A 41 -9.88 -1.67 -17.38
N VAL A 42 -9.37 -1.21 -16.24
CA VAL A 42 -7.96 -0.82 -16.13
C VAL A 42 -7.02 -2.02 -16.28
N GLY A 43 -7.46 -3.23 -15.89
CA GLY A 43 -6.66 -4.46 -16.02
C GLY A 43 -6.32 -4.89 -17.45
N ARG A 44 -6.98 -4.30 -18.46
CA ARG A 44 -6.69 -4.52 -19.89
C ARG A 44 -5.64 -3.59 -20.47
N LEU A 45 -5.13 -2.66 -19.68
CA LEU A 45 -4.20 -1.63 -20.12
C LEU A 45 -2.75 -2.09 -19.91
N PRO A 46 -1.78 -1.53 -20.68
CA PRO A 46 -0.36 -1.65 -20.36
C PRO A 46 -0.04 -1.11 -18.96
N ALA A 47 0.97 -1.67 -18.31
CA ALA A 47 1.31 -1.36 -16.91
C ALA A 47 1.56 0.15 -16.67
N GLU A 48 2.19 0.83 -17.63
CA GLU A 48 2.43 2.28 -17.57
C GLU A 48 1.11 3.08 -17.55
N LYS A 49 0.11 2.63 -18.31
CA LYS A 49 -1.22 3.26 -18.35
C LYS A 49 -2.00 2.96 -17.07
N ILE A 50 -1.84 1.75 -16.51
CA ILE A 50 -2.40 1.41 -15.21
C ILE A 50 -1.83 2.35 -14.15
N GLN A 51 -0.50 2.46 -14.04
CA GLN A 51 0.15 3.34 -13.07
C GLN A 51 -0.31 4.80 -13.23
N ALA A 52 -0.34 5.33 -14.44
CA ALA A 52 -0.77 6.70 -14.70
C ALA A 52 -2.22 6.96 -14.24
N LYS A 53 -3.15 6.04 -14.59
CA LYS A 53 -4.56 6.16 -14.14
C LYS A 53 -4.71 6.03 -12.63
N THR A 54 -3.93 5.15 -12.01
CA THR A 54 -3.91 4.97 -10.56
C THR A 54 -3.43 6.23 -9.84
N ARG A 55 -2.36 6.85 -10.31
CA ARG A 55 -1.88 8.14 -9.77
C ARG A 55 -2.94 9.22 -9.90
N THR A 56 -3.53 9.41 -11.08
CA THR A 56 -4.60 10.39 -11.29
C THR A 56 -5.81 10.13 -10.39
N ALA A 57 -6.21 8.86 -10.21
CA ALA A 57 -7.29 8.52 -9.30
C ALA A 57 -6.95 8.86 -7.84
N ALA A 58 -5.73 8.54 -7.39
CA ALA A 58 -5.26 8.82 -6.05
C ALA A 58 -5.14 10.33 -5.77
N GLU A 59 -4.57 11.09 -6.70
CA GLU A 59 -4.45 12.56 -6.62
C GLU A 59 -5.82 13.24 -6.50
N SER A 60 -6.80 12.79 -7.30
CA SER A 60 -8.15 13.33 -7.31
C SER A 60 -9.03 12.92 -6.12
N ALA A 61 -8.57 11.99 -5.29
CA ALA A 61 -9.31 11.56 -4.12
C ALA A 61 -9.25 12.61 -3.01
N GLY A 62 -10.41 12.98 -2.44
CA GLY A 62 -10.48 13.97 -1.36
C GLY A 62 -9.83 13.53 -0.05
N ALA A 63 -9.66 12.21 0.16
CA ALA A 63 -9.03 11.67 1.36
C ALA A 63 -8.49 10.26 1.12
N VAL A 64 -7.55 9.82 1.98
CA VAL A 64 -7.01 8.46 2.02
C VAL A 64 -6.52 8.12 3.42
N ARG A 65 -6.55 6.84 3.80
CA ARG A 65 -5.82 6.30 4.94
C ARG A 65 -4.66 5.44 4.44
N LEU A 66 -3.47 5.66 4.98
CA LEU A 66 -2.27 4.85 4.78
C LEU A 66 -1.93 4.11 6.07
N HIS A 67 -1.61 2.84 5.94
CA HIS A 67 -1.13 2.03 7.05
C HIS A 67 0.01 1.10 6.58
N GLY A 68 1.06 0.96 7.39
CA GLY A 68 2.16 0.07 7.08
C GLY A 68 3.51 0.64 7.47
N SER A 69 4.55 0.28 6.73
CA SER A 69 5.90 0.74 7.03
C SER A 69 6.66 1.18 5.78
N VAL A 70 7.54 2.15 5.97
CA VAL A 70 8.49 2.60 4.93
C VAL A 70 9.88 2.71 5.52
N VAL A 71 10.89 2.40 4.71
CA VAL A 71 12.29 2.67 5.02
C VAL A 71 12.71 3.94 4.29
N SER A 72 13.23 4.89 5.02
CA SER A 72 13.75 6.16 4.49
C SER A 72 14.99 6.58 5.27
N GLY A 73 16.08 6.95 4.57
CA GLY A 73 17.34 7.32 5.21
C GLY A 73 17.90 6.23 6.15
N GLY A 74 17.72 4.94 5.80
CA GLY A 74 18.19 3.81 6.62
C GLY A 74 17.37 3.57 7.90
N ARG A 75 16.20 4.22 8.04
CA ARG A 75 15.30 4.06 9.19
C ARG A 75 13.94 3.56 8.77
N THR A 76 13.37 2.67 9.57
CA THR A 76 11.99 2.20 9.37
C THR A 76 11.03 3.10 10.13
N TYR A 77 9.98 3.53 9.43
CA TYR A 77 8.87 4.29 9.97
C TYR A 77 7.60 3.46 9.80
N ALA A 78 6.94 3.10 10.88
CA ALA A 78 5.58 2.57 10.82
C ALA A 78 4.60 3.75 10.81
N LEU A 79 3.66 3.72 9.88
CA LEU A 79 2.72 4.81 9.61
C LEU A 79 1.28 4.33 9.80
N ASP A 80 0.47 5.16 10.41
CA ASP A 80 -1.00 5.07 10.36
C ASP A 80 -1.54 6.50 10.22
N MET A 81 -1.78 6.90 8.97
CA MET A 81 -2.08 8.29 8.61
C MET A 81 -3.40 8.39 7.87
N ARG A 82 -4.18 9.42 8.17
CA ARG A 82 -5.34 9.87 7.39
C ARG A 82 -4.99 11.21 6.77
N LEU A 83 -5.11 11.30 5.47
CA LEU A 83 -4.69 12.48 4.69
C LEU A 83 -5.82 13.01 3.83
N LYS A 84 -5.85 14.32 3.67
CA LYS A 84 -6.68 15.05 2.72
C LYS A 84 -5.92 16.27 2.18
N ASP A 85 -6.53 17.05 1.29
CA ASP A 85 -5.82 18.12 0.59
C ASP A 85 -5.31 19.22 1.52
N ASP A 86 -6.06 19.55 2.56
CA ASP A 86 -5.76 20.63 3.50
C ASP A 86 -5.02 20.16 4.77
N GLY A 87 -4.57 18.90 4.83
CA GLY A 87 -3.81 18.39 5.96
C GLY A 87 -3.92 16.89 6.20
N GLY A 88 -3.53 16.49 7.39
CA GLY A 88 -3.56 15.09 7.79
C GLY A 88 -3.32 14.90 9.27
N GLU A 89 -3.69 13.74 9.75
CA GLU A 89 -3.45 13.32 11.13
C GLU A 89 -3.01 11.85 11.17
N GLY A 90 -2.28 11.48 12.20
CA GLY A 90 -1.95 10.08 12.42
C GLY A 90 -0.76 9.90 13.34
N SER A 91 -0.24 8.67 13.34
CA SER A 91 0.92 8.28 14.13
C SER A 91 2.05 7.80 13.25
N VAL A 92 3.26 8.11 13.71
CA VAL A 92 4.51 7.66 13.13
C VAL A 92 5.34 7.03 14.24
N THR A 93 5.77 5.78 14.04
CA THR A 93 6.64 5.07 14.98
C THR A 93 7.99 4.81 14.32
N THR A 94 9.08 5.14 15.01
CA THR A 94 10.45 4.84 14.58
C THR A 94 11.33 4.58 15.78
N LYS A 95 12.21 3.56 15.72
CA LYS A 95 13.12 3.19 16.81
C LYS A 95 12.48 3.07 18.20
N GLY A 96 11.22 2.56 18.24
CA GLY A 96 10.47 2.41 19.49
C GLY A 96 9.76 3.67 19.99
N ALA A 97 10.05 4.85 19.44
CA ALA A 97 9.33 6.08 19.77
C ALA A 97 8.15 6.29 18.84
N THR A 98 6.99 6.59 19.42
CA THR A 98 5.77 6.93 18.67
C THR A 98 5.41 8.38 18.91
N PHE A 99 5.14 9.10 17.83
CA PHE A 99 4.62 10.46 17.89
C PHE A 99 3.40 10.61 16.97
N ARG A 100 2.54 11.54 17.31
CA ARG A 100 1.37 11.89 16.51
C ARG A 100 1.63 13.20 15.79
N LEU A 101 1.21 13.23 14.54
CA LEU A 101 1.19 14.44 13.72
C LEU A 101 -0.26 14.86 13.46
N LEU A 102 -0.47 16.16 13.45
CA LEU A 102 -1.71 16.78 13.03
C LEU A 102 -1.35 18.05 12.23
N ARG A 103 -1.81 18.11 10.99
CA ARG A 103 -1.70 19.34 10.18
C ARG A 103 -3.09 19.79 9.78
N VAL A 104 -3.36 21.07 10.01
CA VAL A 104 -4.60 21.75 9.60
C VAL A 104 -4.17 22.99 8.81
N GLY A 105 -4.32 22.95 7.50
CA GLY A 105 -3.77 23.98 6.62
C GLY A 105 -2.26 24.09 6.77
N GLU A 106 -1.78 25.25 7.20
CA GLU A 106 -0.36 25.53 7.43
C GLU A 106 0.11 25.24 8.86
N HIS A 107 -0.80 24.94 9.78
CA HIS A 107 -0.46 24.67 11.16
C HIS A 107 -0.15 23.18 11.38
N LEU A 108 1.07 22.92 11.77
CA LEU A 108 1.55 21.58 12.09
C LEU A 108 1.74 21.44 13.60
N PHE A 109 1.24 20.35 14.14
CA PHE A 109 1.33 20.01 15.56
C PHE A 109 1.97 18.62 15.70
N LEU A 110 2.86 18.50 16.67
CA LEU A 110 3.53 17.27 17.06
C LEU A 110 3.18 16.93 18.50
N LYS A 111 2.72 15.70 18.75
CA LYS A 111 2.44 15.21 20.11
C LYS A 111 3.24 13.93 20.33
N ALA A 112 4.04 13.92 21.39
CA ALA A 112 4.86 12.78 21.77
C ALA A 112 4.95 12.69 23.32
N ASP A 113 5.52 11.62 23.81
CA ASP A 113 5.83 11.45 25.22
C ASP A 113 7.07 12.29 25.64
N ALA A 114 7.34 12.34 26.94
CA ALA A 114 8.49 13.08 27.47
C ALA A 114 9.83 12.47 27.03
N GLU A 115 9.87 11.16 26.81
CA GLU A 115 11.08 10.45 26.37
C GLU A 115 11.50 10.90 24.95
N PHE A 116 10.55 11.05 24.05
CA PHE A 116 10.80 11.59 22.71
C PHE A 116 11.45 12.98 22.77
N TRP A 117 10.97 13.84 23.66
CA TRP A 117 11.47 15.20 23.80
C TRP A 117 12.83 15.26 24.50
N SER A 118 13.13 14.33 25.42
CA SER A 118 14.42 14.28 26.14
C SER A 118 15.57 13.79 25.26
N HIS A 119 15.30 13.02 24.21
CA HIS A 119 16.32 12.49 23.29
C HIS A 119 16.51 13.33 22.01
N GLY A 120 15.92 14.51 21.97
CA GLY A 120 15.91 15.41 20.81
C GLY A 120 14.89 14.95 19.75
N ALA A 121 14.10 15.84 19.25
CA ALA A 121 13.05 15.60 18.23
C ALA A 121 13.63 15.24 16.85
N GLY A 122 14.53 14.25 16.81
CA GLY A 122 15.06 13.64 15.59
C GLY A 122 16.32 14.29 15.05
N GLN A 123 17.39 13.69 15.41
CA GLN A 123 18.76 13.72 14.88
C GLN A 123 19.79 14.65 15.55
N GLY A 124 20.75 13.98 16.23
CA GLY A 124 22.15 14.37 16.16
C GLY A 124 22.59 15.66 16.87
N GLY A 125 21.76 16.22 17.71
CA GLY A 125 22.20 17.26 18.60
C GLY A 125 22.52 16.67 19.99
N GLU A 126 23.75 16.84 20.49
CA GLU A 126 24.16 16.55 21.86
C GLU A 126 23.54 17.56 22.87
N GLY A 127 22.27 17.92 22.67
CA GLY A 127 21.50 18.75 23.57
C GLY A 127 20.44 17.89 24.24
N THR A 128 20.72 17.37 25.42
CA THR A 128 19.68 16.88 26.32
C THR A 128 18.76 18.04 26.65
N ALA A 129 17.54 18.04 26.08
CA ALA A 129 16.52 18.97 26.57
C ALA A 129 16.41 18.78 28.09
N ASP A 130 16.34 19.89 28.83
CA ASP A 130 16.10 19.83 30.27
C ASP A 130 14.92 18.90 30.54
N ALA A 131 15.12 17.87 31.36
CA ALA A 131 14.09 16.88 31.70
C ALA A 131 12.79 17.54 32.19
N ALA A 132 12.89 18.71 32.81
CA ALA A 132 11.72 19.50 33.21
C ALA A 132 10.99 20.10 31.99
N ALA A 133 11.70 20.51 30.94
CA ALA A 133 11.08 20.98 29.70
C ALA A 133 10.44 19.81 28.95
N ALA A 134 11.12 18.69 28.83
CA ALA A 134 10.58 17.48 28.20
C ALA A 134 9.30 16.99 28.91
N SER A 135 9.27 17.01 30.23
CA SER A 135 8.10 16.65 31.02
C SER A 135 6.89 17.58 30.78
N LYS A 136 7.13 18.87 30.56
CA LYS A 136 6.05 19.84 30.24
C LYS A 136 5.45 19.60 28.83
N LEU A 137 6.25 19.06 27.90
CA LEU A 137 5.82 18.74 26.54
C LEU A 137 5.14 17.40 26.42
N GLY A 138 5.43 16.47 27.32
CA GLY A 138 4.90 15.12 27.30
C GLY A 138 3.38 15.10 27.24
N GLY A 139 2.83 14.49 26.20
CA GLY A 139 1.38 14.37 25.99
C GLY A 139 0.68 15.66 25.54
N LYS A 140 1.38 16.75 25.28
CA LYS A 140 0.85 18.00 24.70
C LYS A 140 1.07 18.04 23.18
N PHE A 141 0.21 18.78 22.49
CA PHE A 141 0.48 19.17 21.12
C PHE A 141 1.46 20.35 21.11
N VAL A 142 2.59 20.17 20.47
CA VAL A 142 3.56 21.24 20.28
C VAL A 142 3.38 21.78 18.87
N LYS A 143 3.07 23.05 18.74
CA LYS A 143 2.99 23.73 17.44
C LYS A 143 4.39 23.83 16.86
N VAL A 144 4.57 23.28 15.66
CA VAL A 144 5.85 23.31 14.95
C VAL A 144 5.92 24.60 14.13
N PRO A 145 6.87 25.50 14.41
CA PRO A 145 7.03 26.72 13.63
C PRO A 145 7.39 26.44 12.17
N GLN A 146 6.83 27.17 11.22
CA GLN A 146 7.12 26.97 9.78
C GLN A 146 8.61 27.17 9.42
N GLY A 147 9.32 28.02 10.14
CA GLY A 147 10.75 28.25 9.97
C GLY A 147 11.66 27.20 10.61
N ASP A 148 11.11 26.24 11.35
CA ASP A 148 11.87 25.16 11.96
C ASP A 148 12.18 24.07 10.92
N PRO A 149 13.41 23.54 10.83
CA PRO A 149 13.75 22.45 9.92
C PRO A 149 12.85 21.21 10.07
N SER A 150 12.34 20.96 11.28
CA SER A 150 11.42 19.87 11.56
C SER A 150 10.07 20.04 10.86
N TYR A 151 9.65 21.28 10.54
CA TYR A 151 8.39 21.52 9.83
C TYR A 151 8.37 20.83 8.48
N GLN A 152 9.39 21.03 7.65
CA GLN A 152 9.46 20.39 6.32
C GLN A 152 9.53 18.87 6.42
N LYS A 153 10.27 18.36 7.40
CA LYS A 153 10.40 16.92 7.63
C LYS A 153 9.08 16.27 8.01
N PHE A 154 8.32 16.87 8.91
CA PHE A 154 7.06 16.29 9.40
C PHE A 154 5.86 16.63 8.51
N SER A 155 5.86 17.78 7.83
CA SER A 155 4.80 18.14 6.88
C SER A 155 4.70 17.14 5.73
N GLY A 156 5.83 16.58 5.27
CA GLY A 156 5.85 15.54 4.23
C GLY A 156 5.03 14.29 4.58
N PHE A 157 4.88 13.95 5.86
CA PHE A 157 4.01 12.84 6.29
C PHE A 157 2.52 13.21 6.33
N THR A 158 2.18 14.49 6.34
CA THR A 158 0.81 15.00 6.45
C THR A 158 0.32 15.67 5.16
N ASP A 159 1.15 15.72 4.14
CA ASP A 159 0.79 16.20 2.81
C ASP A 159 0.45 15.03 1.88
N LYS A 160 -0.84 14.93 1.51
CA LYS A 160 -1.34 13.85 0.67
C LYS A 160 -0.64 13.81 -0.68
N GLY A 161 -0.48 14.97 -1.33
CA GLY A 161 0.11 15.07 -2.66
C GLY A 161 1.56 14.64 -2.67
N VAL A 162 2.37 15.25 -1.80
CA VAL A 162 3.81 14.95 -1.65
C VAL A 162 4.04 13.48 -1.32
N LEU A 163 3.27 12.94 -0.39
CA LEU A 163 3.45 11.55 0.06
C LEU A 163 3.05 10.55 -1.04
N LEU A 164 1.90 10.75 -1.69
CA LEU A 164 1.44 9.85 -2.76
C LEU A 164 2.33 9.93 -4.01
N ASP A 165 2.80 11.10 -4.39
CA ASP A 165 3.72 11.25 -5.52
C ASP A 165 5.02 10.46 -5.30
N GLY A 166 5.60 10.58 -4.11
CA GLY A 166 6.81 9.85 -3.73
C GLY A 166 6.62 8.33 -3.57
N LEU A 167 5.39 7.86 -3.33
CA LEU A 167 5.09 6.45 -3.09
C LEU A 167 4.65 5.71 -4.36
N LEU A 168 3.80 6.31 -5.20
CA LEU A 168 3.10 5.62 -6.29
C LEU A 168 3.90 5.52 -7.59
N THR A 169 5.18 5.86 -7.57
CA THR A 169 6.07 5.70 -8.72
C THR A 169 6.90 4.44 -8.57
N LEU A 170 6.62 3.45 -9.41
CA LEU A 170 7.45 2.24 -9.54
C LEU A 170 8.68 2.55 -10.40
N HIS A 171 9.77 1.84 -10.15
CA HIS A 171 11.04 2.05 -10.85
C HIS A 171 11.33 0.95 -11.88
N GLY A 172 12.01 1.32 -12.97
CA GLY A 172 12.42 0.40 -14.02
C GLY A 172 11.31 0.05 -15.02
N LYS A 173 11.46 -1.07 -15.73
CA LYS A 173 10.49 -1.51 -16.73
C LYS A 173 9.23 -2.05 -16.06
N LEU A 174 8.10 -1.46 -16.38
CA LEU A 174 6.82 -1.90 -15.83
C LEU A 174 6.26 -3.12 -16.55
N ALA A 175 5.61 -3.99 -15.79
CA ALA A 175 4.89 -5.16 -16.29
C ALA A 175 3.64 -5.42 -15.44
N THR A 176 2.64 -6.08 -16.03
CA THR A 176 1.51 -6.65 -15.30
C THR A 176 1.87 -8.05 -14.81
N GLU A 177 1.59 -8.34 -13.54
CA GLU A 177 1.92 -9.63 -12.90
C GLU A 177 0.71 -10.55 -12.73
N GLY A 178 -0.49 -10.08 -13.11
CA GLY A 178 -1.72 -10.85 -13.03
C GLY A 178 -2.76 -10.24 -12.08
N HIS A 179 -3.82 -11.00 -11.86
CA HIS A 179 -4.95 -10.62 -11.02
C HIS A 179 -4.80 -11.21 -9.62
N ASP A 180 -5.29 -10.49 -8.62
CA ASP A 180 -5.29 -10.89 -7.21
C ASP A 180 -6.52 -10.28 -6.51
N GLU A 181 -6.62 -10.48 -5.20
CA GLU A 181 -7.65 -9.89 -4.37
C GLU A 181 -7.02 -9.27 -3.11
N GLN A 182 -7.40 -8.04 -2.82
CA GLN A 182 -6.97 -7.33 -1.62
C GLN A 182 -8.19 -6.92 -0.80
N ALA A 183 -8.36 -7.51 0.38
CA ALA A 183 -9.48 -7.25 1.29
C ALA A 183 -10.86 -7.37 0.61
N GLY A 184 -11.09 -8.39 -0.20
CA GLY A 184 -12.35 -8.65 -0.92
C GLY A 184 -12.54 -7.83 -2.20
N ILE A 185 -11.53 -7.05 -2.62
CA ILE A 185 -11.56 -6.24 -3.84
C ILE A 185 -10.65 -6.89 -4.89
N ARG A 186 -11.17 -7.16 -6.07
CA ARG A 186 -10.36 -7.64 -7.20
C ARG A 186 -9.32 -6.60 -7.62
N THR A 187 -8.11 -7.06 -7.84
CA THR A 187 -6.98 -6.19 -8.20
C THR A 187 -6.23 -6.68 -9.43
N ILE A 188 -5.52 -5.76 -10.07
CA ILE A 188 -4.43 -6.05 -11.00
C ILE A 188 -3.12 -5.64 -10.35
N ARG A 189 -2.14 -6.53 -10.36
CA ARG A 189 -0.80 -6.25 -9.87
C ARG A 189 0.08 -5.78 -11.01
N ILE A 190 0.78 -4.67 -10.78
CA ILE A 190 1.85 -4.19 -11.66
C ILE A 190 3.16 -4.14 -10.88
N SER A 191 4.27 -4.41 -11.56
CA SER A 191 5.61 -4.38 -10.98
C SER A 191 6.59 -3.58 -11.82
N GLY A 192 7.61 -3.03 -11.17
CA GLY A 192 8.79 -2.48 -11.83
C GLY A 192 9.95 -3.47 -11.74
N ASP A 193 10.69 -3.68 -12.84
CA ASP A 193 11.85 -4.58 -12.92
C ASP A 193 11.61 -5.93 -12.22
N LYS A 194 10.50 -6.60 -12.55
CA LYS A 194 10.10 -7.90 -11.96
C LYS A 194 9.99 -7.87 -10.43
N GLY A 195 9.51 -6.75 -9.88
CA GLY A 195 9.31 -6.55 -8.45
C GLY A 195 10.46 -5.84 -7.73
N SER A 196 11.69 -5.85 -8.25
CA SER A 196 12.80 -5.12 -7.61
C SER A 196 12.62 -3.60 -7.63
N GLY A 197 11.85 -3.07 -8.58
CA GLY A 197 11.42 -1.67 -8.67
C GLY A 197 10.15 -1.34 -7.89
N GLY A 198 9.63 -2.30 -7.12
CA GLY A 198 8.38 -2.21 -6.36
C GLY A 198 7.21 -2.88 -7.06
N THR A 199 6.15 -3.16 -6.30
CA THR A 199 4.87 -3.70 -6.81
C THR A 199 3.70 -2.88 -6.30
N LEU A 200 2.66 -2.77 -7.11
CA LEU A 200 1.45 -2.02 -6.80
C LEU A 200 0.21 -2.85 -7.16
N GLU A 201 -0.68 -3.04 -6.19
CA GLU A 201 -2.00 -3.63 -6.41
C GLU A 201 -3.02 -2.53 -6.61
N VAL A 202 -3.72 -2.59 -7.74
CA VAL A 202 -4.66 -1.57 -8.18
C VAL A 202 -6.06 -2.18 -8.25
N SER A 203 -7.04 -1.49 -7.67
CA SER A 203 -8.44 -1.89 -7.69
C SER A 203 -8.96 -2.02 -9.12
N LEU A 204 -9.63 -3.13 -9.39
CA LEU A 204 -10.42 -3.36 -10.59
C LEU A 204 -11.89 -2.94 -10.42
N GLU A 205 -12.25 -2.42 -9.25
CA GLU A 205 -13.62 -2.02 -8.92
C GLU A 205 -13.69 -0.51 -8.69
N GLY A 206 -14.72 0.14 -9.23
CA GLY A 206 -14.91 1.58 -9.12
C GLY A 206 -13.75 2.36 -9.74
N LYS A 207 -13.16 3.29 -8.99
CA LYS A 207 -11.95 4.00 -9.42
C LYS A 207 -10.70 3.13 -9.21
N PRO A 208 -9.69 3.20 -10.11
CA PRO A 208 -8.49 2.38 -10.03
C PRO A 208 -7.54 2.88 -8.92
N TYR A 209 -8.01 2.85 -7.69
CA TYR A 209 -7.21 3.23 -6.54
C TYR A 209 -6.11 2.21 -6.23
N PRO A 210 -4.92 2.66 -5.79
CA PRO A 210 -3.93 1.76 -5.22
C PRO A 210 -4.45 1.21 -3.89
N LEU A 211 -4.30 -0.10 -3.66
CA LEU A 211 -4.72 -0.75 -2.42
C LEU A 211 -3.52 -1.22 -1.59
N ARG A 212 -2.46 -1.66 -2.24
CA ARG A 212 -1.23 -2.12 -1.60
C ARG A 212 -0.02 -1.74 -2.44
N LEU A 213 1.01 -1.28 -1.78
CA LEU A 213 2.32 -0.97 -2.36
C LEU A 213 3.39 -1.75 -1.60
N GLU A 214 4.24 -2.46 -2.32
CA GLU A 214 5.53 -2.95 -1.84
C GLU A 214 6.62 -2.11 -2.50
N ARG A 215 7.42 -1.43 -1.70
CA ARG A 215 8.44 -0.52 -2.21
C ARG A 215 9.66 -1.26 -2.73
N ALA A 216 10.30 -0.67 -3.73
CA ALA A 216 11.55 -1.15 -4.30
C ALA A 216 12.59 -1.53 -3.23
N GLY A 217 13.31 -2.62 -3.45
CA GLY A 217 14.37 -3.08 -2.54
C GLY A 217 13.90 -3.51 -1.14
N GLY A 218 12.62 -3.87 -0.99
CA GLY A 218 12.07 -4.23 0.32
C GLY A 218 11.95 -3.04 1.29
N ALA A 219 11.90 -1.81 0.76
CA ALA A 219 11.86 -0.59 1.56
C ALA A 219 10.49 -0.33 2.21
N GLY A 220 9.72 -1.39 2.45
CA GLY A 220 8.48 -1.37 3.21
C GLY A 220 7.24 -1.71 2.40
N THR A 221 6.15 -1.88 3.11
CA THR A 221 4.82 -2.19 2.56
C THR A 221 3.80 -1.23 3.14
N LEU A 222 2.95 -0.69 2.28
CA LEU A 222 1.84 0.17 2.65
C LEU A 222 0.52 -0.37 2.10
N THR A 223 -0.53 -0.24 2.87
CA THR A 223 -1.92 -0.42 2.44
C THR A 223 -2.63 0.92 2.41
N PHE A 224 -3.50 1.09 1.41
CA PHE A 224 -4.31 2.29 1.23
C PHE A 224 -5.78 1.92 1.33
N SER A 225 -6.54 2.73 2.03
CA SER A 225 -7.96 2.50 2.27
C SER A 225 -8.72 3.80 2.45
N ALA A 226 -10.04 3.71 2.64
CA ALA A 226 -10.90 4.86 2.92
C ALA A 226 -10.77 5.99 1.88
N TRP A 227 -10.54 5.63 0.61
CA TRP A 227 -10.44 6.57 -0.49
C TRP A 227 -11.71 7.42 -0.62
N GLY A 228 -11.55 8.73 -0.65
CA GLY A 228 -12.65 9.69 -0.74
C GLY A 228 -13.52 9.82 0.51
N GLN A 229 -13.26 9.05 1.57
CA GLN A 229 -14.00 9.16 2.83
C GLN A 229 -13.49 10.35 3.64
N GLY A 230 -14.24 11.44 3.59
CA GLY A 230 -13.91 12.67 4.33
C GLY A 230 -13.84 12.44 5.84
N PHE A 231 -13.01 13.23 6.50
CA PHE A 231 -12.91 13.30 7.97
C PHE A 231 -12.63 14.74 8.39
N SER A 232 -12.92 15.07 9.65
CA SER A 232 -12.69 16.41 10.18
C SER A 232 -11.27 16.53 10.72
N LEU A 233 -10.56 17.58 10.32
CA LEU A 233 -9.33 18.05 10.96
C LEU A 233 -9.67 19.30 11.76
N ARG A 234 -9.23 19.32 13.02
CA ARG A 234 -9.40 20.48 13.91
C ARG A 234 -8.10 20.71 14.67
N GLU A 235 -7.72 21.95 14.81
CA GLU A 235 -6.61 22.31 15.69
C GLU A 235 -6.91 21.89 17.13
N PRO A 236 -5.88 21.48 17.90
CA PRO A 236 -6.05 21.18 19.31
C PRO A 236 -6.43 22.44 20.08
N GLU A 237 -7.09 22.25 21.21
CA GLU A 237 -7.43 23.38 22.09
C GLU A 237 -6.18 24.04 22.68
N LYS A 238 -6.28 25.32 23.03
CA LYS A 238 -5.17 26.10 23.60
C LYS A 238 -4.57 25.50 24.87
N ASN A 239 -5.40 24.88 25.70
CA ASN A 239 -4.96 24.17 26.91
C ASN A 239 -4.22 22.85 26.65
N GLU A 240 -4.36 22.28 25.45
CA GLU A 240 -3.68 21.08 24.99
C GLU A 240 -2.45 21.39 24.16
N THR A 241 -2.21 22.67 23.84
CA THR A 241 -1.17 23.11 22.91
C THR A 241 -0.08 23.90 23.63
N VAL A 242 1.15 23.68 23.22
CA VAL A 242 2.31 24.51 23.59
C VAL A 242 2.85 25.16 22.33
N ASP A 243 3.05 26.47 22.36
CA ASP A 243 3.67 27.24 21.27
C ASP A 243 4.99 27.81 21.78
N TYR A 244 6.09 27.43 21.14
CA TYR A 244 7.45 27.88 21.48
C TYR A 244 7.93 29.05 20.61
N GLY A 245 7.07 29.61 19.78
CA GLY A 245 7.42 30.73 18.91
C GLY A 245 8.18 30.29 17.66
N ARG A 246 9.47 30.59 17.52
CA ARG A 246 10.18 30.43 16.25
C ARG A 246 10.90 29.10 16.04
N GLN A 247 11.27 28.39 17.09
CA GLN A 247 12.00 27.11 17.04
C GLN A 247 11.54 26.16 18.13
N LEU A 248 11.59 24.85 17.82
CA LEU A 248 11.36 23.81 18.83
C LEU A 248 12.53 23.76 19.82
N PRO A 249 12.27 23.39 21.09
CA PRO A 249 13.34 23.06 22.01
C PRO A 249 14.14 21.88 21.48
N ALA A 250 15.48 21.99 21.49
CA ALA A 250 16.38 20.92 21.05
C ALA A 250 16.24 20.48 19.58
N SER A 251 15.99 21.43 18.67
CA SER A 251 16.08 21.23 17.21
C SER A 251 17.48 21.55 16.66
#